data_5c3b6347866dc38d13c8c10c6858c2e6
#
_entry.id   5c3b6347866dc38d13c8c10c6858c2e6
#
_cell.length_a   1.000
_cell.length_b   1.000
_cell.length_c   1.000
_cell.angle_alpha   90.00
_cell.angle_beta   90.00
_cell.angle_gamma   90.00
#
_symmetry.space_group_name_H-M   'P 1'
#
loop_
_entity.id
_entity.type
_entity.pdbx_description
1 polymer ?
#
loop_
_entity_poly.entity_id
_entity_poly.type
_entity_poly.pdbx_seq_one_letter_code
_entity_poly.pdbx_strand_id
1 'polypeptide(L)'
;MGIIKEIFGKVRIYQLRSRVDSRGFMSYVFDENIYDFSIKEARIYSMPKEGTFFGIHYKEESSPMTKLVTVIKGKGMDYVIDLRKGSPTYLQWESIELSEEN
;
A
#
# COMPACT_ATOMS: atom_id res chain seq x y z
N MET A 1 4.43 -4.33 14.59
CA MET A 1 3.85 -4.10 13.26
C MET A 1 2.91 -5.24 12.91
N GLY A 2 1.73 -4.95 12.45
CA GLY A 2 0.74 -5.97 12.12
C GLY A 2 -0.28 -5.49 11.10
N ILE A 3 -1.10 -6.42 10.61
CA ILE A 3 -2.20 -6.12 9.70
C ILE A 3 -3.31 -5.45 10.49
N ILE A 4 -3.73 -4.25 10.06
CA ILE A 4 -4.85 -3.53 10.67
C ILE A 4 -6.15 -3.69 9.87
N LYS A 5 -6.07 -4.05 8.59
CA LYS A 5 -7.23 -4.26 7.75
C LYS A 5 -6.87 -5.11 6.55
N GLU A 6 -7.82 -5.92 6.09
CA GLU A 6 -7.71 -6.64 4.82
C GLU A 6 -8.91 -6.29 3.96
N ILE A 7 -8.65 -6.00 2.68
CA ILE A 7 -9.66 -5.61 1.70
C ILE A 7 -9.73 -6.66 0.60
N PHE A 8 -10.95 -7.07 0.23
CA PHE A 8 -11.21 -8.06 -0.82
C PHE A 8 -10.50 -9.39 -0.60
N GLY A 9 -10.13 -9.71 0.65
CA GLY A 9 -9.38 -10.92 0.97
C GLY A 9 -7.95 -10.97 0.40
N LYS A 10 -7.42 -9.86 -0.09
CA LYS A 10 -6.15 -9.84 -0.81
C LYS A 10 -5.26 -8.65 -0.48
N VAL A 11 -5.82 -7.46 -0.32
CA VAL A 11 -5.06 -6.25 -0.02
C VAL A 11 -4.91 -6.13 1.48
N ARG A 12 -3.68 -6.06 1.95
CA ARG A 12 -3.38 -5.96 3.39
C ARG A 12 -2.87 -4.57 3.71
N ILE A 13 -3.41 -4.00 4.76
CA ILE A 13 -2.99 -2.70 5.27
C ILE A 13 -2.25 -2.92 6.58
N TYR A 14 -1.01 -2.43 6.62
CA TYR A 14 -0.14 -2.58 7.78
C TYR A 14 0.06 -1.24 8.47
N GLN A 15 0.21 -1.27 9.77
CA GLN A 15 0.70 -0.12 10.52
C GLN A 15 2.23 -0.21 10.58
N LEU A 16 2.91 0.83 10.12
CA LEU A 16 4.37 0.81 9.99
C LEU A 16 5.11 1.35 11.22
N ARG A 17 4.51 2.25 11.97
CA ARG A 17 5.18 2.84 13.13
C ARG A 17 5.32 1.83 14.23
N SER A 18 6.54 1.36 14.45
CA SER A 18 6.84 0.35 15.45
C SER A 18 7.42 0.91 16.73
N ARG A 19 8.02 2.08 16.71
CA ARG A 19 8.59 2.75 17.88
C ARG A 19 8.40 4.25 17.77
N VAL A 20 7.77 4.82 18.81
CA VAL A 20 7.53 6.27 18.91
C VAL A 20 8.02 6.73 20.28
N ASP A 21 8.84 7.76 20.31
CA ASP A 21 9.28 8.41 21.55
C ASP A 21 9.40 9.92 21.34
N SER A 22 9.93 10.66 22.33
CA SER A 22 10.05 12.12 22.26
C SER A 22 10.95 12.61 21.14
N ARG A 23 11.81 11.75 20.59
CA ARG A 23 12.72 12.10 19.50
C ARG A 23 12.09 11.92 18.12
N GLY A 24 10.98 11.16 18.02
CA GLY A 24 10.33 10.85 16.76
C GLY A 24 9.89 9.39 16.69
N PHE A 25 9.98 8.78 15.51
CA PHE A 25 9.56 7.40 15.31
C PHE A 25 10.54 6.65 14.40
N MET A 26 10.46 5.34 14.51
CA MET A 26 11.16 4.41 13.61
C MET A 26 10.13 3.45 13.03
N SER A 27 10.22 3.17 11.74
CA SER A 27 9.34 2.23 11.07
C SER A 27 10.14 1.31 10.16
N TYR A 28 9.72 0.06 10.11
CA TYR A 28 10.23 -0.87 9.10
C TYR A 28 9.40 -0.69 7.84
N VAL A 29 9.97 -0.06 6.82
CA VAL A 29 9.28 0.07 5.53
C VAL A 29 9.16 -1.29 4.87
N PHE A 30 10.19 -2.12 4.98
CA PHE A 30 10.15 -3.50 4.52
C PHE A 30 10.97 -4.39 5.48
N ASP A 31 10.42 -5.57 5.76
CA ASP A 31 11.11 -6.61 6.51
C ASP A 31 10.66 -7.96 5.96
N GLU A 32 11.60 -8.73 5.44
CA GLU A 32 11.30 -10.03 4.82
C GLU A 32 10.69 -11.04 5.80
N ASN A 33 10.85 -10.82 7.11
CA ASN A 33 10.24 -11.67 8.14
C ASN A 33 8.76 -11.33 8.38
N ILE A 34 8.29 -10.21 7.86
CA ILE A 34 6.91 -9.73 8.05
C ILE A 34 6.08 -9.98 6.80
N TYR A 35 6.66 -9.74 5.63
CA TYR A 35 5.98 -9.89 4.36
C TYR A 35 6.32 -11.23 3.73
N ASP A 36 5.39 -11.79 3.00
CA ASP A 36 5.52 -13.08 2.32
C ASP A 36 6.04 -12.98 0.88
N PHE A 37 6.76 -11.92 0.58
CA PHE A 37 7.35 -11.69 -0.74
C PHE A 37 8.70 -10.99 -0.61
N SER A 38 9.50 -11.06 -1.68
CA SER A 38 10.78 -10.36 -1.76
C SER A 38 10.66 -9.14 -2.66
N ILE A 39 11.44 -8.11 -2.37
CA ILE A 39 11.50 -6.91 -3.20
C ILE A 39 12.48 -7.14 -4.34
N LYS A 40 12.01 -6.90 -5.57
CA LYS A 40 12.86 -6.94 -6.77
C LYS A 40 13.19 -5.53 -7.27
N GLU A 41 12.35 -4.56 -6.96
CA GLU A 41 12.50 -3.19 -7.40
C GLU A 41 11.85 -2.25 -6.40
N ALA A 42 12.49 -1.13 -6.14
CA ALA A 42 11.95 -0.08 -5.28
C ALA A 42 12.00 1.26 -6.02
N ARG A 43 10.90 2.02 -5.95
CA ARG A 43 10.80 3.33 -6.57
C ARG A 43 10.24 4.33 -5.58
N ILE A 44 10.61 5.59 -5.75
CA ILE A 44 10.02 6.71 -5.03
C ILE A 44 9.37 7.62 -6.06
N TYR A 45 8.14 8.00 -5.79
CA TYR A 45 7.40 8.98 -6.58
C TYR A 45 7.29 10.27 -5.80
N SER A 46 7.56 11.40 -6.45
CA SER A 46 7.37 12.73 -5.88
C SER A 46 6.27 13.44 -6.65
N MET A 47 5.24 13.87 -5.93
CA MET A 47 4.08 14.56 -6.49
C MET A 47 3.84 15.84 -5.67
N PRO A 48 4.57 16.93 -6.01
CA PRO A 48 4.53 18.15 -5.19
C PRO A 48 3.24 18.94 -5.29
N LYS A 49 2.42 18.67 -6.33
CA LYS A 49 1.16 19.41 -6.50
C LYS A 49 0.01 18.66 -5.86
N GLU A 50 -0.69 19.31 -4.95
CA GLU A 50 -1.93 18.79 -4.39
C GLU A 50 -2.94 18.51 -5.49
N GLY A 51 -3.71 17.44 -5.35
CA GLY A 51 -4.70 17.03 -6.32
C GLY A 51 -4.14 16.24 -7.50
N THR A 52 -2.85 15.97 -7.53
CA THR A 52 -2.27 15.10 -8.57
C THR A 52 -2.88 13.70 -8.47
N PHE A 53 -3.31 13.18 -9.59
CA PHE A 53 -3.85 11.83 -9.71
C PHE A 53 -3.14 11.09 -10.83
N PHE A 54 -2.79 9.84 -10.60
CA PHE A 54 -2.28 8.96 -11.64
C PHE A 54 -2.75 7.53 -11.41
N GLY A 55 -2.82 6.75 -12.46
CA GLY A 55 -3.43 5.43 -12.46
C GLY A 55 -4.73 5.49 -13.23
N ILE A 56 -5.55 4.48 -13.15
CA ILE A 56 -5.39 3.24 -12.38
C ILE A 56 -4.47 2.31 -13.12
N HIS A 57 -3.54 1.68 -12.42
CA HIS A 57 -2.58 0.74 -13.00
C HIS A 57 -2.87 -0.68 -12.53
N TYR A 58 -2.76 -1.65 -13.46
CA TYR A 58 -2.92 -3.06 -13.11
C TYR A 58 -2.06 -3.93 -14.02
N LYS A 59 -1.82 -5.14 -13.56
CA LYS A 59 -1.17 -6.18 -14.35
C LYS A 59 -2.15 -7.27 -14.70
N GLU A 60 -1.97 -7.89 -15.86
CA GLU A 60 -2.76 -9.04 -16.28
C GLU A 60 -2.45 -10.24 -15.38
N GLU A 61 -3.42 -11.15 -15.24
CA GLU A 61 -3.28 -12.36 -14.41
C GLU A 61 -2.11 -13.23 -14.84
N SER A 62 -1.76 -13.22 -16.13
CA SER A 62 -0.62 -13.97 -16.66
C SER A 62 0.74 -13.42 -16.20
N SER A 63 0.77 -12.22 -15.64
CA SER A 63 2.00 -11.56 -15.16
C SER A 63 1.73 -10.88 -13.82
N PRO A 64 1.44 -11.65 -12.78
CA PRO A 64 1.08 -11.06 -11.49
C PRO A 64 2.24 -10.28 -10.88
N MET A 65 1.91 -9.22 -10.15
CA MET A 65 2.87 -8.41 -9.43
C MET A 65 2.29 -8.01 -8.08
N THR A 66 3.11 -8.15 -7.05
CA THR A 66 2.79 -7.65 -5.70
C THR A 66 3.46 -6.30 -5.52
N LYS A 67 2.72 -5.34 -4.98
CA LYS A 67 3.24 -4.01 -4.66
C LYS A 67 3.07 -3.72 -3.18
N LEU A 68 4.11 -3.15 -2.59
CA LEU A 68 4.05 -2.54 -1.27
C LEU A 68 4.11 -1.02 -1.48
N VAL A 69 3.08 -0.32 -1.02
CA VAL A 69 2.95 1.13 -1.18
C VAL A 69 2.96 1.78 0.19
N THR A 70 3.77 2.80 0.36
CA THR A 70 3.82 3.58 1.59
C THR A 70 4.03 5.04 1.27
N VAL A 71 3.54 5.93 2.12
CA VAL A 71 3.77 7.37 2.02
C VAL A 71 4.82 7.76 3.05
N ILE A 72 5.95 8.27 2.59
CA ILE A 72 7.06 8.67 3.47
C ILE A 72 7.00 10.15 3.83
N LYS A 73 6.29 10.95 3.06
CA LYS A 73 6.09 12.38 3.33
C LYS A 73 4.74 12.82 2.79
N GLY A 74 3.96 13.52 3.62
CA GLY A 74 2.64 14.00 3.26
C GLY A 74 1.57 12.93 3.41
N LYS A 75 0.56 12.98 2.56
CA LYS A 75 -0.54 12.01 2.55
C LYS A 75 -1.15 11.88 1.16
N GLY A 76 -1.80 10.75 0.93
CA GLY A 76 -2.53 10.51 -0.30
C GLY A 76 -3.62 9.48 -0.11
N MET A 77 -4.56 9.47 -1.03
CA MET A 77 -5.60 8.45 -1.09
C MET A 77 -5.19 7.39 -2.10
N ASP A 78 -5.12 6.15 -1.66
CA ASP A 78 -4.89 5.00 -2.52
C ASP A 78 -6.22 4.34 -2.82
N TYR A 79 -6.50 4.08 -4.09
CA TYR A 79 -7.73 3.43 -4.55
C TYR A 79 -7.40 2.04 -5.05
N VAL A 80 -8.10 1.05 -4.53
CA VAL A 80 -7.94 -0.34 -4.94
C VAL A 80 -9.24 -0.86 -5.52
N ILE A 81 -9.16 -1.55 -6.64
CA ILE A 81 -10.29 -2.12 -7.35
C ILE A 81 -10.05 -3.60 -7.55
N ASP A 82 -11.05 -4.42 -7.26
CA ASP A 82 -10.98 -5.85 -7.51
C ASP A 82 -11.29 -6.14 -8.97
N LEU A 83 -10.27 -6.53 -9.73
CA LEU A 83 -10.40 -6.88 -11.13
C LEU A 83 -10.38 -8.40 -11.38
N ARG A 84 -10.44 -9.20 -10.31
CA ARG A 84 -10.42 -10.65 -10.44
C ARG A 84 -11.78 -11.15 -10.92
N LYS A 85 -11.83 -11.65 -12.13
CA LYS A 85 -13.07 -12.25 -12.68
C LYS A 85 -13.47 -13.45 -11.84
N GLY A 86 -14.75 -13.54 -11.50
CA GLY A 86 -15.26 -14.62 -10.65
C GLY A 86 -15.13 -14.36 -9.15
N SER A 87 -14.46 -13.29 -8.73
CA SER A 87 -14.44 -12.88 -7.33
C SER A 87 -15.81 -12.36 -6.91
N PRO A 88 -16.26 -12.64 -5.68
CA PRO A 88 -17.52 -12.08 -5.16
C PRO A 88 -17.48 -10.55 -5.04
N THR A 89 -16.28 -9.94 -5.03
CA THR A 89 -16.11 -8.49 -4.96
C THR A 89 -15.65 -7.88 -6.27
N TYR A 90 -15.82 -8.59 -7.39
CA TYR A 90 -15.41 -8.10 -8.71
C TYR A 90 -15.98 -6.71 -9.00
N LEU A 91 -15.11 -5.80 -9.43
CA LEU A 91 -15.36 -4.39 -9.73
C LEU A 91 -15.75 -3.52 -8.52
N GLN A 92 -15.76 -4.07 -7.33
CA GLN A 92 -15.85 -3.25 -6.13
C GLN A 92 -14.52 -2.53 -5.90
N TRP A 93 -14.59 -1.37 -5.26
CA TRP A 93 -13.40 -0.58 -4.96
C TRP A 93 -13.48 0.01 -3.55
N GLU A 94 -12.33 0.30 -2.99
CA GLU A 94 -12.21 1.01 -1.73
C GLU A 94 -11.06 1.99 -1.81
N SER A 95 -11.08 2.99 -0.94
CA SER A 95 -9.99 3.95 -0.80
C SER A 95 -9.38 3.86 0.59
N ILE A 96 -8.08 4.09 0.65
CA ILE A 96 -7.32 4.08 1.89
C ILE A 96 -6.50 5.37 1.96
N GLU A 97 -6.57 6.11 3.05
CA GLU A 97 -5.64 7.21 3.27
C GLU A 97 -4.31 6.66 3.79
N LEU A 98 -3.24 6.98 3.07
CA LEU A 98 -1.87 6.69 3.47
C LEU A 98 -1.18 8.00 3.80
N SER A 99 -0.44 8.03 4.90
CA SER A 99 0.23 9.24 5.33
C SER A 99 1.58 8.92 5.99
N GLU A 100 2.39 9.96 6.15
CA GLU A 100 3.63 9.85 6.91
C GLU A 100 3.38 9.56 8.40
N GLU A 101 2.13 9.69 8.86
CA GLU A 101 1.76 9.51 10.26
C GLU A 101 1.33 8.08 10.59
N ASN A 102 1.11 7.27 9.61
CA ASN A 102 0.68 5.88 9.82
C ASN A 102 1.50 4.89 9.00
#